data_997c4538f13b6a047488cb519c6a549c
#
_entry.id   997c4538f13b6a047488cb519c6a549c
#
_cell.length_a   1.000
_cell.length_b   1.000
_cell.length_c   1.000
_cell.angle_alpha   90.00
_cell.angle_beta   90.00
_cell.angle_gamma   90.00
#
_symmetry.space_group_name_H-M   'P 1'
#
loop_
_entity.id
_entity.type
_entity.pdbx_description
1 polymer ?
#
loop_
_entity_poly.entity_id
_entity_poly.type
_entity_poly.pdbx_seq_one_letter_code
_entity_poly.pdbx_strand_id
1 'polypeptide(L)'
;MRRLGRAIRRTPLLADLPREVAVLATIAFFVALGFGILIPSLPIXASTFGVXAFQAGLVISAFALVRFXTSPLAGILVNRWGERXVLSSGLLIVALSSLVAGFSQSYGQLLVLRGAGGLGSSMFTVSAMALLLRVTSSQQRGRASSAFHGGFLFGGVAGPAVGGLVVAWSIRAPFFVYAVTLLVATAVSLIFLSRVRLXEREEVXAESNTNXREXLRTALKNPAYQAAIGSNLITGFVIFGLRASIVPLFVVEGLQRGASVSGIGFLXAAGVQAIFLLPAGRMADXRGRRPALLFGTXASAXGMALLALSDVAANTLGTAGLAGVTLFLIAMAVQGFGGAFMGSAPSALVGDIMGGRKGGVVIATFQMMSDVGAIVGPLVAGLLVDAXDXDWAFAAGAALAILPIFLVLRMRETLVRXELAP
;
A
#
# COMPACT_ATOMS: atom_id res chain seq x y z
N MET A 1 14.30 13.85 -21.72
CA MET A 1 14.07 12.58 -21.03
C MET A 1 15.31 12.00 -20.34
N ARG A 2 16.44 11.85 -21.05
CA ARG A 2 17.69 11.30 -20.43
C ARG A 2 18.20 12.14 -19.26
N ARG A 3 18.08 13.48 -19.32
CA ARG A 3 18.51 14.36 -18.23
C ARG A 3 17.62 14.22 -16.99
N LEU A 4 16.31 14.12 -17.20
CA LEU A 4 15.35 13.96 -16.11
C LEU A 4 15.57 12.60 -15.41
N GLY A 5 15.77 11.55 -16.21
CA GLY A 5 16.06 10.22 -15.68
C GLY A 5 17.33 10.19 -14.83
N ARG A 6 18.37 10.91 -15.27
CA ARG A 6 19.62 11.02 -14.50
C ARG A 6 19.41 11.81 -13.21
N ALA A 7 18.61 12.89 -13.26
CA ALA A 7 18.31 13.70 -12.06
C ALA A 7 17.56 12.88 -11.03
N ILE A 8 16.57 12.08 -11.47
CA ILE A 8 15.79 11.21 -10.57
C ILE A 8 16.70 10.16 -9.93
N ARG A 9 17.62 9.56 -10.70
CA ARG A 9 18.54 8.55 -10.20
C ARG A 9 19.61 9.11 -9.25
N ARG A 10 19.86 10.42 -9.29
CA ARG A 10 20.82 11.09 -8.42
C ARG A 10 20.27 11.48 -7.06
N THR A 11 18.96 11.30 -6.84
CA THR A 11 18.38 11.56 -5.51
C THR A 11 19.01 10.60 -4.48
N PRO A 12 19.19 11.03 -3.22
CA PRO A 12 19.86 10.19 -2.22
C PRO A 12 19.20 8.83 -2.03
N LEU A 13 17.87 8.73 -2.22
CA LEU A 13 17.13 7.49 -2.07
C LEU A 13 17.46 6.50 -3.19
N LEU A 14 17.70 6.99 -4.42
CA LEU A 14 17.81 6.18 -5.62
C LEU A 14 19.25 6.04 -6.15
N ALA A 15 20.23 6.65 -5.48
CA ALA A 15 21.58 6.85 -6.04
C ALA A 15 22.29 5.57 -6.48
N ASP A 16 22.17 4.49 -5.71
CA ASP A 16 22.84 3.22 -5.99
C ASP A 16 21.89 2.08 -6.33
N LEU A 17 20.62 2.38 -6.60
CA LEU A 17 19.61 1.37 -6.85
C LEU A 17 19.52 1.08 -8.35
N PRO A 18 19.09 -0.14 -8.72
CA PRO A 18 18.87 -0.47 -10.13
C PRO A 18 17.86 0.49 -10.78
N ARG A 19 18.01 0.68 -12.07
CA ARG A 19 17.11 1.53 -12.87
C ARG A 19 15.65 1.11 -12.72
N GLU A 20 15.38 -0.19 -12.61
CA GLU A 20 14.03 -0.72 -12.47
C GLU A 20 13.30 -0.15 -11.25
N VAL A 21 14.02 0.16 -10.16
CA VAL A 21 13.41 0.74 -8.96
C VAL A 21 12.81 2.12 -9.26
N ALA A 22 13.56 2.98 -9.98
CA ALA A 22 13.07 4.30 -10.37
C ALA A 22 11.86 4.19 -11.29
N VAL A 23 11.90 3.24 -12.23
CA VAL A 23 10.79 2.99 -13.15
C VAL A 23 9.54 2.55 -12.37
N LEU A 24 9.69 1.61 -11.44
CA LEU A 24 8.58 1.12 -10.64
C LEU A 24 8.01 2.20 -9.72
N ALA A 25 8.86 3.05 -9.14
CA ALA A 25 8.40 4.18 -8.31
C ALA A 25 7.59 5.17 -9.14
N THR A 26 8.01 5.43 -10.36
CA THR A 26 7.30 6.32 -11.29
C THR A 26 5.92 5.73 -11.67
N ILE A 27 5.89 4.43 -11.97
CA ILE A 27 4.64 3.72 -12.26
C ILE A 27 3.71 3.81 -11.04
N ALA A 28 4.24 3.54 -9.84
CA ALA A 28 3.45 3.61 -8.61
C ALA A 28 2.86 5.01 -8.40
N PHE A 29 3.62 6.06 -8.73
CA PHE A 29 3.14 7.43 -8.63
C PHE A 29 1.91 7.64 -9.54
N PHE A 30 1.99 7.24 -10.82
CA PHE A 30 0.88 7.44 -11.75
C PHE A 30 -0.33 6.59 -11.39
N VAL A 31 -0.13 5.37 -10.91
CA VAL A 31 -1.23 4.51 -10.47
C VAL A 31 -1.94 5.14 -9.26
N ALA A 32 -1.18 5.59 -8.27
CA ALA A 32 -1.75 6.19 -7.04
C ALA A 32 -2.41 7.53 -7.34
N LEU A 33 -1.81 8.33 -8.22
CA LEU A 33 -2.38 9.61 -8.64
C LEU A 33 -3.76 9.41 -9.26
N GLY A 34 -3.86 8.49 -10.22
CA GLY A 34 -5.12 8.22 -10.89
C GLY A 34 -6.17 7.63 -9.96
N PHE A 35 -5.77 6.69 -9.12
CA PHE A 35 -6.66 6.08 -8.14
C PHE A 35 -7.22 7.14 -7.18
N GLY A 36 -6.37 8.05 -6.69
CA GLY A 36 -6.78 9.14 -5.82
C GLY A 36 -7.72 10.14 -6.50
N ILE A 37 -7.55 10.33 -7.81
CA ILE A 37 -8.46 11.19 -8.60
C ILE A 37 -9.85 10.54 -8.69
N LEU A 38 -9.90 9.23 -8.90
CA LEU A 38 -11.15 8.49 -9.14
C LEU A 38 -11.96 8.22 -7.87
N ILE A 39 -11.30 7.84 -6.78
CA ILE A 39 -11.97 7.26 -5.61
C ILE A 39 -13.08 8.16 -5.04
N PRO A 40 -12.89 9.48 -4.85
CA PRO A 40 -13.97 10.29 -4.30
C PRO A 40 -15.22 10.34 -5.18
N SER A 41 -15.09 10.17 -6.50
CA SER A 41 -16.22 10.27 -7.42
C SER A 41 -16.95 8.94 -7.65
N LEU A 42 -16.37 7.81 -7.25
CA LEU A 42 -16.98 6.49 -7.47
C LEU A 42 -18.36 6.36 -6.82
N PRO A 43 -18.54 6.67 -5.53
CA PRO A 43 -19.88 6.55 -4.92
C PRO A 43 -20.87 7.50 -5.57
N ILE A 44 -20.46 8.66 -5.96
CA ILE A 44 -21.31 9.65 -6.62
C ILE A 44 -21.79 9.12 -8.00
N UNK A 45 -20.91 8.47 -8.67
CA UNK A 45 -21.15 7.90 -9.81
C UNK A 45 -22.12 6.88 -9.73
N ALA A 46 -21.93 6.05 -8.82
CA ALA A 46 -22.83 4.93 -8.58
C ALA A 46 -24.23 5.40 -8.20
N SER A 47 -24.33 6.40 -7.35
CA SER A 47 -25.63 6.88 -6.89
C SER A 47 -26.48 7.51 -7.98
N THR A 48 -25.89 7.95 -9.09
CA THR A 48 -26.68 8.46 -10.23
C THR A 48 -27.54 7.38 -10.89
N PHE A 49 -27.24 6.10 -10.62
CA PHE A 49 -28.02 4.99 -11.15
C PHE A 49 -29.19 4.60 -10.22
N GLY A 50 -29.49 5.41 -9.22
CA GLY A 50 -30.62 5.23 -8.32
C GLY A 50 -30.44 4.11 -7.29
N VAL A 51 -29.23 3.83 -6.91
CA VAL A 51 -28.93 2.74 -5.93
C VAL A 51 -28.73 3.31 -4.53
N UNK A 52 -28.74 2.51 -3.59
CA UNK A 52 -28.58 2.82 -2.26
C UNK A 52 -27.17 2.99 -1.97
N ALA A 53 -27.00 3.51 -0.73
CA ALA A 53 -25.66 3.76 -0.27
C ALA A 53 -24.79 2.49 -0.16
N PHE A 54 -25.38 1.40 0.30
CA PHE A 54 -24.68 0.11 0.37
C PHE A 54 -24.20 -0.32 -1.01
N GLN A 55 -25.06 -0.22 -2.02
CA GLN A 55 -24.71 -0.59 -3.40
C GLN A 55 -23.64 0.35 -3.96
N ALA A 56 -23.69 1.64 -3.62
CA ALA A 56 -22.64 2.58 -4.03
C ALA A 56 -21.28 2.19 -3.41
N GLY A 57 -21.32 1.74 -2.16
CA GLY A 57 -20.11 1.25 -1.49
C GLY A 57 -19.55 -0.04 -2.09
N LEU A 58 -20.43 -0.91 -2.61
CA LEU A 58 -20.00 -2.15 -3.26
C LEU A 58 -19.09 -1.92 -4.46
N VAL A 59 -19.25 -0.80 -5.16
CA VAL A 59 -18.40 -0.47 -6.31
C VAL A 59 -16.94 -0.31 -5.86
N ILE A 60 -16.73 0.26 -4.68
CA ILE A 60 -15.38 0.38 -4.10
C ILE A 60 -14.89 -0.99 -3.62
N SER A 61 -15.74 -1.72 -2.89
CA SER A 61 -15.40 -3.03 -2.34
C SER A 61 -15.13 -4.07 -3.40
N ALA A 62 -15.83 -4.03 -4.53
CA ALA A 62 -15.67 -5.00 -5.62
C ALA A 62 -14.24 -5.00 -6.15
N PHE A 63 -13.64 -3.83 -6.30
CA PHE A 63 -12.25 -3.71 -6.75
C PHE A 63 -11.32 -4.43 -5.77
N ALA A 64 -11.46 -4.14 -4.47
CA ALA A 64 -10.59 -4.73 -3.43
C ALA A 64 -10.80 -6.24 -3.30
N LEU A 65 -12.05 -6.69 -3.36
CA LEU A 65 -12.37 -8.13 -3.25
C LEU A 65 -11.82 -8.92 -4.42
N VAL A 66 -11.98 -8.42 -5.65
CA VAL A 66 -11.44 -9.08 -6.84
C VAL A 66 -9.92 -9.05 -6.81
N ARG A 67 -9.31 -7.94 -6.38
CA ARG A 67 -7.85 -7.88 -6.22
C ARG A 67 -7.37 -8.96 -5.25
N PHE A 68 -8.06 -9.12 -4.15
CA PHE A 68 -7.76 -10.17 -3.17
C PHE A 68 -7.93 -11.56 -3.77
N UNK A 69 -8.91 -11.68 -4.36
CA UNK A 69 -9.21 -12.89 -4.85
C UNK A 69 -8.39 -13.35 -5.92
N THR A 70 -7.90 -12.51 -6.70
CA THR A 70 -7.09 -12.86 -7.88
C THR A 70 -5.57 -12.80 -7.62
N SER A 71 -5.13 -12.35 -6.45
CA SER A 71 -3.69 -12.24 -6.15
C SER A 71 -2.93 -13.56 -6.29
N PRO A 72 -3.44 -14.71 -5.83
CA PRO A 72 -2.71 -15.97 -6.07
C PRO A 72 -2.54 -16.27 -7.56
N LEU A 73 -3.56 -15.99 -8.37
CA LEU A 73 -3.46 -16.13 -9.83
C LEU A 73 -2.37 -15.21 -10.39
N ALA A 74 -2.32 -13.97 -9.91
CA ALA A 74 -1.27 -13.02 -10.33
C ALA A 74 0.12 -13.58 -10.01
N GLY A 75 0.29 -14.19 -8.84
CA GLY A 75 1.55 -14.82 -8.45
C GLY A 75 1.95 -15.96 -9.40
N ILE A 76 0.98 -16.78 -9.79
CA ILE A 76 1.20 -17.88 -10.73
C ILE A 76 1.60 -17.32 -12.11
N LEU A 77 0.89 -16.29 -12.56
CA LEU A 77 1.17 -15.66 -13.86
C LEU A 77 2.56 -15.04 -13.88
N VAL A 78 2.99 -14.42 -12.80
CA VAL A 78 4.34 -13.83 -12.67
C VAL A 78 5.40 -14.91 -12.83
N ASN A 79 5.23 -16.05 -12.17
CA ASN A 79 6.17 -17.15 -12.26
C ASN A 79 6.22 -17.74 -13.67
N ARG A 80 5.09 -17.77 -14.37
CA ARG A 80 4.96 -18.40 -15.69
C ARG A 80 5.37 -17.48 -16.84
N TRP A 81 4.92 -16.22 -16.81
CA TRP A 81 5.08 -15.26 -17.91
C TRP A 81 6.08 -14.14 -17.62
N GLY A 82 6.56 -14.05 -16.40
CA GLY A 82 7.52 -13.03 -16.01
C GLY A 82 6.84 -11.74 -15.56
N GLU A 83 7.59 -10.93 -14.84
CA GLU A 83 7.06 -9.72 -14.20
C GLU A 83 6.62 -8.67 -15.21
N ARG A 84 7.40 -8.45 -16.25
CA ARG A 84 7.10 -7.40 -17.25
C ARG A 84 5.76 -7.63 -17.97
N UNK A 85 5.46 -8.73 -18.23
CA UNK A 85 4.36 -9.10 -18.90
C UNK A 85 3.13 -8.93 -18.18
N VAL A 86 3.24 -9.47 -17.00
CA VAL A 86 2.10 -9.42 -16.09
C VAL A 86 1.85 -7.99 -15.63
N LEU A 87 2.90 -7.24 -15.31
CA LEU A 87 2.78 -5.85 -14.85
C LEU A 87 2.10 -4.98 -15.92
N SER A 88 2.61 -5.04 -17.14
CA SER A 88 2.07 -4.23 -18.24
C SER A 88 0.65 -4.63 -18.59
N SER A 89 0.36 -5.94 -18.62
CA SER A 89 -0.99 -6.44 -18.86
C SER A 89 -1.96 -6.01 -17.78
N GLY A 90 -1.53 -6.08 -16.53
CA GLY A 90 -2.36 -5.67 -15.40
C GLY A 90 -2.71 -4.19 -15.45
N LEU A 91 -1.72 -3.34 -15.71
CA LEU A 91 -1.95 -1.90 -15.88
C LEU A 91 -2.92 -1.61 -17.02
N LEU A 92 -2.76 -2.33 -18.13
CA LEU A 92 -3.63 -2.14 -19.30
C LEU A 92 -5.07 -2.57 -18.99
N ILE A 93 -5.26 -3.67 -18.25
CA ILE A 93 -6.59 -4.12 -17.83
C ILE A 93 -7.26 -3.04 -16.99
N VAL A 94 -6.55 -2.46 -16.01
CA VAL A 94 -7.12 -1.39 -15.19
C VAL A 94 -7.43 -0.17 -16.05
N ALA A 95 -6.54 0.19 -16.97
CA ALA A 95 -6.75 1.35 -17.86
C ALA A 95 -8.00 1.17 -18.71
N LEU A 96 -8.13 0.03 -19.38
CA LEU A 96 -9.24 -0.22 -20.29
C LEU A 96 -10.56 -0.39 -19.54
N SER A 97 -10.56 -1.11 -18.41
CA SER A 97 -11.77 -1.28 -17.62
C SER A 97 -12.25 0.06 -17.05
N SER A 98 -11.32 0.93 -16.65
CA SER A 98 -11.66 2.26 -16.15
C SER A 98 -12.17 3.18 -17.26
N LEU A 99 -11.55 3.10 -18.44
CA LEU A 99 -12.02 3.87 -19.61
C LEU A 99 -13.46 3.49 -19.97
N VAL A 100 -13.73 2.19 -20.06
CA VAL A 100 -15.07 1.69 -20.39
C VAL A 100 -16.06 2.02 -19.26
N ALA A 101 -15.61 1.95 -17.99
CA ALA A 101 -16.45 2.30 -16.83
C ALA A 101 -16.91 3.76 -16.90
N GLY A 102 -16.11 4.66 -17.50
CA GLY A 102 -16.49 6.04 -17.71
C GLY A 102 -17.70 6.21 -18.61
N PHE A 103 -17.99 5.19 -19.45
CA PHE A 103 -19.15 5.16 -20.34
C PHE A 103 -20.31 4.30 -19.81
N SER A 104 -20.22 3.78 -18.58
CA SER A 104 -21.22 2.85 -18.06
C SER A 104 -22.61 3.50 -18.04
N GLN A 105 -23.62 2.69 -18.42
CA GLN A 105 -25.01 3.12 -18.52
C GLN A 105 -25.88 2.54 -17.41
N SER A 106 -25.33 1.63 -16.60
CA SER A 106 -26.06 0.98 -15.53
C SER A 106 -25.11 0.69 -14.36
N TYR A 107 -25.69 0.49 -13.19
CA TYR A 107 -24.96 0.09 -12.00
C TYR A 107 -24.22 -1.25 -12.21
N GLY A 108 -24.89 -2.22 -12.86
CA GLY A 108 -24.28 -3.52 -13.12
C GLY A 108 -23.03 -3.42 -13.98
N GLN A 109 -23.06 -2.57 -15.02
CA GLN A 109 -21.90 -2.34 -15.86
C GLN A 109 -20.75 -1.74 -15.07
N LEU A 110 -21.03 -0.73 -14.24
CA LEU A 110 -20.02 -0.08 -13.41
C LEU A 110 -19.40 -1.09 -12.44
N LEU A 111 -20.23 -1.90 -11.77
CA LEU A 111 -19.78 -2.89 -10.80
C LEU A 111 -18.85 -3.94 -11.43
N VAL A 112 -19.25 -4.49 -12.59
CA VAL A 112 -18.46 -5.52 -13.29
C VAL A 112 -17.12 -4.94 -13.75
N LEU A 113 -17.13 -3.72 -14.28
CA LEU A 113 -15.90 -3.09 -14.77
C LEU A 113 -14.95 -2.74 -13.63
N ARG A 114 -15.47 -2.34 -12.47
CA ARG A 114 -14.62 -2.13 -11.29
C ARG A 114 -14.01 -3.44 -10.80
N GLY A 115 -14.78 -4.53 -10.83
CA GLY A 115 -14.25 -5.87 -10.53
C GLY A 115 -13.12 -6.26 -11.46
N ALA A 116 -13.31 -6.02 -12.77
CA ALA A 116 -12.26 -6.30 -13.76
C ALA A 116 -10.98 -5.50 -13.47
N GLY A 117 -11.15 -4.25 -13.01
CA GLY A 117 -10.01 -3.43 -12.58
C GLY A 117 -9.25 -4.07 -11.43
N GLY A 118 -9.96 -4.74 -10.52
CA GLY A 118 -9.32 -5.44 -9.40
C GLY A 118 -8.36 -6.54 -9.86
N LEU A 119 -8.72 -7.28 -10.91
CA LEU A 119 -7.84 -8.29 -11.50
C LEU A 119 -6.55 -7.64 -11.99
N GLY A 120 -6.66 -6.56 -12.75
CA GLY A 120 -5.48 -5.84 -13.25
C GLY A 120 -4.64 -5.29 -12.12
N SER A 121 -5.27 -4.80 -11.06
CA SER A 121 -4.57 -4.26 -9.88
C SER A 121 -3.74 -5.34 -9.17
N SER A 122 -4.27 -6.55 -9.01
CA SER A 122 -3.50 -7.64 -8.39
C SER A 122 -2.31 -8.03 -9.26
N MET A 123 -2.50 -8.07 -10.58
CA MET A 123 -1.41 -8.37 -11.51
C MET A 123 -0.31 -7.32 -11.40
N PHE A 124 -0.69 -6.03 -11.31
CA PHE A 124 0.28 -4.95 -11.14
C PHE A 124 1.01 -5.04 -9.81
N THR A 125 0.30 -5.13 -8.69
CA THR A 125 0.93 -5.07 -7.35
C THR A 125 1.86 -6.25 -7.11
N VAL A 126 1.44 -7.47 -7.48
CA VAL A 126 2.26 -8.67 -7.29
C VAL A 126 3.49 -8.63 -8.19
N SER A 127 3.30 -8.30 -9.47
CA SER A 127 4.42 -8.29 -10.44
C SER A 127 5.42 -7.18 -10.14
N ALA A 128 4.95 -6.00 -9.74
CA ALA A 128 5.83 -4.88 -9.40
C ALA A 128 6.71 -5.22 -8.20
N MET A 129 6.11 -5.79 -7.15
CA MET A 129 6.86 -6.19 -5.96
C MET A 129 7.83 -7.33 -6.29
N ALA A 130 7.38 -8.32 -7.07
CA ALA A 130 8.23 -9.44 -7.49
C ALA A 130 9.46 -8.94 -8.25
N LEU A 131 9.26 -8.01 -9.18
CA LEU A 131 10.37 -7.43 -9.95
C LEU A 131 11.31 -6.65 -9.05
N LEU A 132 10.76 -5.79 -8.20
CA LEU A 132 11.55 -4.96 -7.29
C LEU A 132 12.45 -5.81 -6.40
N LEU A 133 11.91 -6.87 -5.83
CA LEU A 133 12.66 -7.73 -4.92
C LEU A 133 13.68 -8.60 -5.66
N ARG A 134 13.39 -8.96 -6.92
CA ARG A 134 14.29 -9.79 -7.73
C ARG A 134 15.50 -9.02 -8.24
N VAL A 135 15.34 -7.73 -8.57
CA VAL A 135 16.45 -6.93 -9.15
C VAL A 135 17.32 -6.28 -8.08
N THR A 136 16.96 -6.37 -6.81
CA THR A 136 17.71 -5.72 -5.72
C THR A 136 18.43 -6.75 -4.87
N SER A 137 19.59 -6.35 -4.35
CA SER A 137 20.32 -7.15 -3.37
C SER A 137 19.73 -6.94 -1.97
N SER A 138 20.14 -7.79 -1.03
CA SER A 138 19.70 -7.67 0.36
C SER A 138 20.01 -6.28 0.94
N GLN A 139 21.14 -5.68 0.54
CA GLN A 139 21.56 -4.36 1.03
C GLN A 139 20.80 -3.21 0.38
N GLN A 140 19.92 -3.48 -0.59
CA GLN A 140 19.19 -2.45 -1.34
C GLN A 140 17.68 -2.53 -1.15
N ARG A 141 17.15 -3.67 -0.66
CA ARG A 141 15.70 -3.93 -0.68
C ARG A 141 14.90 -2.94 0.18
N GLY A 142 15.46 -2.52 1.31
CA GLY A 142 14.79 -1.54 2.18
C GLY A 142 14.59 -0.20 1.48
N ARG A 143 15.66 0.34 0.89
CA ARG A 143 15.59 1.62 0.18
C ARG A 143 14.76 1.51 -1.10
N ALA A 144 14.85 0.38 -1.80
CA ALA A 144 14.04 0.14 -2.99
C ALA A 144 12.55 0.12 -2.65
N SER A 145 12.17 -0.58 -1.58
CA SER A 145 10.78 -0.62 -1.10
C SER A 145 10.31 0.76 -0.67
N SER A 146 11.17 1.53 0.01
CA SER A 146 10.85 2.91 0.40
C SER A 146 10.58 3.78 -0.83
N ALA A 147 11.39 3.66 -1.89
CA ALA A 147 11.19 4.42 -3.12
C ALA A 147 9.85 4.07 -3.78
N PHE A 148 9.53 2.78 -3.85
CA PHE A 148 8.28 2.30 -4.44
C PHE A 148 7.08 2.83 -3.66
N HIS A 149 7.09 2.68 -2.34
CA HIS A 149 6.01 3.17 -1.48
C HIS A 149 5.95 4.71 -1.47
N GLY A 150 7.09 5.37 -1.65
CA GLY A 150 7.13 6.82 -1.82
C GLY A 150 6.37 7.28 -3.06
N GLY A 151 6.49 6.53 -4.16
CA GLY A 151 5.70 6.80 -5.35
C GLY A 151 4.21 6.77 -5.06
N PHE A 152 3.73 5.71 -4.38
CA PHE A 152 2.34 5.61 -3.96
C PHE A 152 1.95 6.76 -3.02
N LEU A 153 2.80 7.11 -2.08
CA LEU A 153 2.52 8.17 -1.11
C LEU A 153 2.31 9.52 -1.82
N PHE A 154 3.24 9.90 -2.69
CA PHE A 154 3.15 11.20 -3.36
C PHE A 154 1.98 11.24 -4.34
N GLY A 155 1.73 10.16 -5.08
CA GLY A 155 0.58 10.06 -5.95
C GLY A 155 -0.73 10.12 -5.18
N GLY A 156 -0.78 9.42 -4.05
CA GLY A 156 -1.97 9.38 -3.20
C GLY A 156 -2.30 10.73 -2.56
N VAL A 157 -1.29 11.54 -2.26
CA VAL A 157 -1.49 12.91 -1.74
C VAL A 157 -1.94 13.85 -2.85
N ALA A 158 -1.34 13.76 -4.03
CA ALA A 158 -1.67 14.63 -5.17
C ALA A 158 -3.03 14.30 -5.80
N GLY A 159 -3.44 13.02 -5.74
CA GLY A 159 -4.65 12.56 -6.42
C GLY A 159 -5.93 13.29 -6.05
N PRO A 160 -6.30 13.34 -4.76
CA PRO A 160 -7.54 14.03 -4.38
C PRO A 160 -7.57 15.52 -4.73
N ALA A 161 -6.42 16.20 -4.68
CA ALA A 161 -6.35 17.62 -5.07
C ALA A 161 -6.68 17.79 -6.56
N VAL A 162 -6.10 16.95 -7.41
CA VAL A 162 -6.39 16.96 -8.85
C VAL A 162 -7.83 16.49 -9.09
N GLY A 163 -8.28 15.48 -8.34
CA GLY A 163 -9.63 14.93 -8.47
C GLY A 163 -10.73 15.95 -8.21
N GLY A 164 -10.52 16.83 -7.23
CA GLY A 164 -11.47 17.90 -6.94
C GLY A 164 -11.64 18.87 -8.11
N LEU A 165 -10.56 19.14 -8.84
CA LEU A 165 -10.61 19.98 -10.04
C LEU A 165 -11.27 19.25 -11.23
N VAL A 166 -10.97 17.97 -11.37
CA VAL A 166 -11.45 17.15 -12.49
C VAL A 166 -12.96 16.91 -12.39
N VAL A 167 -13.48 16.60 -11.20
CA VAL A 167 -14.90 16.29 -11.01
C VAL A 167 -15.77 17.51 -11.27
N ALA A 168 -15.20 18.72 -11.17
CA ALA A 168 -15.94 19.96 -11.47
C ALA A 168 -16.36 20.03 -12.95
N TRP A 169 -15.62 19.37 -13.87
CA TRP A 169 -16.00 19.31 -15.27
C TRP A 169 -17.13 18.33 -15.53
N SER A 170 -17.03 17.13 -14.96
CA SER A 170 -17.98 16.05 -15.18
C SER A 170 -17.73 14.95 -14.15
N ILE A 171 -18.80 14.30 -13.70
CA ILE A 171 -18.71 13.16 -12.80
C ILE A 171 -18.00 11.96 -13.46
N ARG A 172 -17.99 11.90 -14.78
CA ARG A 172 -17.33 10.83 -15.53
C ARG A 172 -15.87 11.13 -15.86
N ALA A 173 -15.46 12.41 -15.79
CA ALA A 173 -14.09 12.82 -16.12
C ALA A 173 -13.02 12.09 -15.28
N PRO A 174 -13.20 11.83 -13.97
CA PRO A 174 -12.18 11.09 -13.21
C PRO A 174 -11.88 9.71 -13.78
N PHE A 175 -12.85 9.01 -14.35
CA PHE A 175 -12.61 7.70 -14.98
C PHE A 175 -11.64 7.82 -16.16
N PHE A 176 -11.83 8.85 -16.98
CA PHE A 176 -10.99 9.06 -18.17
C PHE A 176 -9.59 9.52 -17.78
N VAL A 177 -9.47 10.37 -16.76
CA VAL A 177 -8.17 10.81 -16.25
C VAL A 177 -7.42 9.62 -15.64
N TYR A 178 -8.10 8.78 -14.87
CA TYR A 178 -7.50 7.56 -14.31
C TYR A 178 -7.00 6.65 -15.45
N ALA A 179 -7.81 6.45 -16.49
CA ALA A 179 -7.40 5.65 -17.63
C ALA A 179 -6.14 6.22 -18.29
N VAL A 180 -6.05 7.55 -18.43
CA VAL A 180 -4.87 8.20 -19.01
C VAL A 180 -3.64 7.98 -18.12
N THR A 181 -3.74 8.16 -16.81
CA THR A 181 -2.59 7.93 -15.91
C THR A 181 -2.11 6.48 -15.99
N LEU A 182 -3.05 5.52 -16.10
CA LEU A 182 -2.70 4.10 -16.23
C LEU A 182 -2.09 3.77 -17.59
N LEU A 183 -2.55 4.43 -18.66
CA LEU A 183 -1.94 4.27 -19.98
C LEU A 183 -0.52 4.83 -19.97
N VAL A 184 -0.29 5.95 -19.29
CA VAL A 184 1.06 6.50 -19.10
C VAL A 184 1.92 5.50 -18.35
N ALA A 185 1.40 4.92 -17.26
CA ALA A 185 2.12 3.91 -16.48
C ALA A 185 2.45 2.67 -17.33
N THR A 186 1.50 2.22 -18.16
CA THR A 186 1.70 1.10 -19.09
C THR A 186 2.83 1.42 -20.07
N ALA A 187 2.81 2.62 -20.65
CA ALA A 187 3.84 3.05 -21.59
C ALA A 187 5.20 3.09 -20.92
N VAL A 188 5.27 3.61 -19.68
CA VAL A 188 6.52 3.66 -18.91
C VAL A 188 7.05 2.24 -18.71
N SER A 189 6.18 1.29 -18.37
CA SER A 189 6.61 -0.10 -18.14
C SER A 189 7.13 -0.74 -19.43
N LEU A 190 6.46 -0.51 -20.56
CA LEU A 190 6.86 -1.12 -21.83
C LEU A 190 8.14 -0.51 -22.40
N ILE A 191 8.32 0.82 -22.20
CA ILE A 191 9.48 1.54 -22.77
C ILE A 191 10.73 1.35 -21.91
N PHE A 192 10.60 1.42 -20.59
CA PHE A 192 11.73 1.53 -19.68
C PHE A 192 12.11 0.24 -18.97
N LEU A 193 11.25 -0.80 -18.96
CA LEU A 193 11.63 -2.10 -18.43
C LEU A 193 12.21 -2.94 -19.56
N SER A 194 13.51 -3.23 -19.50
CA SER A 194 14.23 -3.92 -20.57
C SER A 194 13.85 -5.40 -20.60
N ARG A 195 13.36 -5.84 -21.76
CA ARG A 195 12.96 -7.24 -21.99
C ARG A 195 14.17 -8.17 -21.98
N VAL A 196 15.27 -7.75 -22.59
CA VAL A 196 16.50 -8.55 -22.69
C VAL A 196 17.09 -8.77 -21.29
N ARG A 197 17.17 -7.72 -20.49
CA ARG A 197 17.72 -7.79 -19.14
C ARG A 197 16.88 -8.70 -18.24
N LEU A 198 15.56 -8.62 -18.36
CA LEU A 198 14.64 -9.46 -17.61
C LEU A 198 14.66 -10.93 -18.05
N UNK A 199 14.81 -11.09 -19.04
CA UNK A 199 14.91 -12.30 -19.59
C UNK A 199 16.06 -13.07 -19.16
N GLU A 200 17.21 -12.49 -19.11
CA GLU A 200 18.43 -13.10 -18.57
C GLU A 200 18.23 -13.54 -17.11
N ARG A 201 17.60 -12.70 -16.33
CA ARG A 201 17.30 -13.01 -14.93
C ARG A 201 16.25 -14.10 -14.78
N GLU A 202 15.31 -14.19 -15.71
CA GLU A 202 14.28 -15.24 -15.74
C GLU A 202 14.92 -16.61 -16.01
N GLU A 203 15.94 -16.68 -16.84
CA GLU A 203 16.66 -17.94 -17.11
C GLU A 203 17.32 -18.48 -15.84
N VAL A 204 17.93 -17.64 -15.06
CA VAL A 204 18.48 -18.02 -13.77
C VAL A 204 17.40 -18.51 -12.81
N UNK A 205 16.36 -17.89 -12.83
CA UNK A 205 15.32 -18.19 -12.04
C UNK A 205 14.66 -19.42 -12.37
N ALA A 206 14.60 -19.74 -13.55
CA ALA A 206 13.98 -20.99 -14.03
C ALA A 206 14.72 -22.23 -13.55
N GLU A 207 16.00 -22.15 -13.39
CA GLU A 207 16.81 -23.27 -12.89
C GLU A 207 16.48 -23.67 -11.44
N SER A 208 15.87 -22.76 -10.68
CA SER A 208 15.47 -23.00 -9.29
C SER A 208 13.95 -23.27 -9.17
N ASN A 209 13.41 -23.99 -10.15
CA ASN A 209 11.96 -24.22 -10.27
C ASN A 209 11.44 -25.12 -9.15
N THR A 210 10.97 -24.51 -8.06
CA THR A 210 10.31 -25.20 -6.96
C THR A 210 8.79 -25.05 -7.10
N ASN A 211 8.09 -26.12 -6.63
CA ASN A 211 6.65 -26.10 -6.58
C ASN A 211 6.16 -24.87 -5.76
N UNK A 212 5.35 -24.15 -6.19
CA UNK A 212 4.83 -23.03 -5.61
C UNK A 212 4.30 -23.23 -4.29
N ARG A 213 3.46 -24.29 -4.20
CA ARG A 213 2.91 -24.66 -2.92
C ARG A 213 3.99 -24.90 -1.86
N GLU A 214 5.04 -25.56 -2.21
CA GLU A 214 6.17 -25.79 -1.29
C GLU A 214 6.89 -24.51 -0.89
N UNK A 215 6.86 -23.60 -1.68
CA UNK A 215 7.43 -22.43 -1.45
C UNK A 215 6.74 -21.70 -0.45
N LEU A 216 5.51 -21.69 -0.66
CA LEU A 216 4.64 -21.03 0.30
C LEU A 216 4.61 -21.79 1.63
N ARG A 217 4.48 -23.08 1.58
CA ARG A 217 4.45 -23.88 2.82
C ARG A 217 5.71 -23.67 3.66
N THR A 218 6.86 -23.68 3.02
CA THR A 218 8.14 -23.47 3.69
C THR A 218 8.23 -22.04 4.25
N ALA A 219 7.77 -21.05 3.48
CA ALA A 219 7.78 -19.66 3.91
C ALA A 219 6.87 -19.47 5.14
N LEU A 220 5.69 -20.08 5.14
CA LEU A 220 4.74 -19.95 6.26
C LEU A 220 5.29 -20.50 7.57
N LYS A 221 6.22 -21.44 7.51
CA LYS A 221 6.90 -22.00 8.69
C LYS A 221 8.04 -21.10 9.18
N ASN A 222 8.51 -20.17 8.36
CA ASN A 222 9.63 -19.28 8.69
C ASN A 222 9.13 -18.16 9.61
N PRO A 223 9.69 -18.02 10.84
CA PRO A 223 9.26 -16.94 11.73
C PRO A 223 9.42 -15.53 11.14
N ALA A 224 10.43 -15.32 10.27
CA ALA A 224 10.62 -14.01 9.63
C ALA A 224 9.47 -13.71 8.67
N TYR A 225 9.03 -14.70 7.89
CA TYR A 225 7.90 -14.51 6.98
C TYR A 225 6.60 -14.26 7.78
N GLN A 226 6.43 -14.99 8.89
CA GLN A 226 5.28 -14.76 9.78
C GLN A 226 5.28 -13.32 10.29
N ALA A 227 6.45 -12.78 10.66
CA ALA A 227 6.57 -11.38 11.09
C ALA A 227 6.19 -10.42 9.96
N ALA A 228 6.61 -10.71 8.72
CA ALA A 228 6.30 -9.87 7.56
C ALA A 228 4.80 -9.88 7.26
N ILE A 229 4.17 -11.05 7.20
CA ILE A 229 2.74 -11.13 6.88
C ILE A 229 1.88 -10.58 8.02
N GLY A 230 2.26 -10.82 9.28
CA GLY A 230 1.57 -10.23 10.43
C GLY A 230 1.65 -8.72 10.44
N SER A 231 2.83 -8.18 10.15
CA SER A 231 3.04 -6.72 10.04
C SER A 231 2.20 -6.13 8.91
N ASN A 232 2.15 -6.81 7.76
CA ASN A 232 1.38 -6.31 6.62
C ASN A 232 -0.12 -6.38 6.86
N LEU A 233 -0.59 -7.41 7.55
CA LEU A 233 -1.99 -7.53 7.97
C LEU A 233 -2.39 -6.34 8.84
N ILE A 234 -1.56 -6.01 9.84
CA ILE A 234 -1.84 -4.90 10.75
C ILE A 234 -1.70 -3.56 10.03
N THR A 235 -0.76 -3.42 9.11
CA THR A 235 -0.66 -2.21 8.29
C THR A 235 -1.96 -1.97 7.52
N GLY A 236 -2.49 -3.02 6.89
CA GLY A 236 -3.78 -2.91 6.20
C GLY A 236 -4.91 -2.56 7.14
N PHE A 237 -4.98 -3.25 8.28
CA PHE A 237 -6.01 -3.03 9.28
C PHE A 237 -5.97 -1.60 9.83
N VAL A 238 -4.78 -1.12 10.21
CA VAL A 238 -4.61 0.20 10.84
C VAL A 238 -4.71 1.32 9.80
N ILE A 239 -3.92 1.26 8.73
CA ILE A 239 -3.80 2.39 7.80
C ILE A 239 -4.99 2.43 6.84
N PHE A 240 -5.28 1.32 6.15
CA PHE A 240 -6.33 1.30 5.14
C PHE A 240 -7.70 1.00 5.73
N GLY A 241 -7.74 0.36 6.89
CA GLY A 241 -9.00 0.05 7.58
C GLY A 241 -9.42 1.13 8.56
N LEU A 242 -8.79 1.16 9.72
CA LEU A 242 -9.19 2.05 10.82
C LEU A 242 -8.98 3.53 10.50
N ARG A 243 -7.78 3.88 10.07
CA ARG A 243 -7.42 5.28 9.86
C ARG A 243 -8.27 5.90 8.75
N ALA A 244 -8.43 5.20 7.64
CA ALA A 244 -9.18 5.72 6.51
C ALA A 244 -10.69 5.82 6.79
N SER A 245 -11.25 4.88 7.56
CA SER A 245 -12.70 4.82 7.78
C SER A 245 -13.16 5.57 9.02
N ILE A 246 -12.42 5.49 10.13
CA ILE A 246 -12.89 5.98 11.44
C ILE A 246 -12.34 7.37 11.77
N VAL A 247 -11.13 7.72 11.32
CA VAL A 247 -10.53 9.01 11.69
C VAL A 247 -11.39 10.19 11.23
N PRO A 248 -11.91 10.26 9.99
CA PRO A 248 -12.77 11.40 9.63
C PRO A 248 -14.01 11.49 10.51
N LEU A 249 -14.63 10.38 10.82
CA LEU A 249 -15.80 10.33 11.70
C LEU A 249 -15.44 10.79 13.11
N PHE A 250 -14.32 10.32 13.63
CA PHE A 250 -13.83 10.68 14.96
C PHE A 250 -13.57 12.20 15.08
N VAL A 251 -12.97 12.80 14.06
CA VAL A 251 -12.69 14.25 14.08
C VAL A 251 -13.99 15.06 14.19
N VAL A 252 -15.01 14.68 13.42
CA VAL A 252 -16.27 15.40 13.41
C VAL A 252 -17.09 15.11 14.68
N GLU A 253 -17.26 13.86 15.04
CA GLU A 253 -18.13 13.45 16.16
C GLU A 253 -17.43 13.42 17.51
N GLY A 254 -16.19 12.91 17.56
CA GLY A 254 -15.46 12.77 18.82
C GLY A 254 -14.76 14.05 19.25
N LEU A 255 -14.05 14.70 18.34
CA LEU A 255 -13.34 15.95 18.63
C LEU A 255 -14.21 17.19 18.42
N GLN A 256 -15.32 17.03 17.73
CA GLN A 256 -16.26 18.11 17.39
C GLN A 256 -15.55 19.25 16.65
N ARG A 257 -14.74 18.87 15.67
CA ARG A 257 -14.01 19.80 14.82
C ARG A 257 -14.45 19.63 13.37
N GLY A 258 -14.13 20.61 12.54
CA GLY A 258 -14.46 20.56 11.12
C GLY A 258 -13.66 19.50 10.38
N ALA A 259 -14.17 19.08 9.23
CA ALA A 259 -13.53 18.07 8.38
C ALA A 259 -12.10 18.47 7.97
N SER A 260 -11.78 19.78 7.95
CA SER A 260 -10.43 20.25 7.62
C SER A 260 -9.37 19.75 8.61
N VAL A 261 -9.73 19.52 9.88
CA VAL A 261 -8.81 18.99 10.88
C VAL A 261 -8.40 17.55 10.51
N SER A 262 -9.34 16.77 10.00
CA SER A 262 -9.03 15.43 9.48
C SER A 262 -8.00 15.50 8.34
N GLY A 263 -8.19 16.42 7.40
CA GLY A 263 -7.25 16.66 6.31
C GLY A 263 -5.86 17.04 6.81
N ILE A 264 -5.80 17.92 7.79
CA ILE A 264 -4.53 18.32 8.41
C ILE A 264 -3.85 17.11 9.05
N GLY A 265 -4.61 16.26 9.73
CA GLY A 265 -4.09 15.03 10.32
C GLY A 265 -3.49 14.09 9.29
N PHE A 266 -4.17 13.88 8.18
CA PHE A 266 -3.67 13.03 7.10
C PHE A 266 -2.42 13.63 6.45
N LEU A 267 -2.37 14.93 6.30
CA LEU A 267 -1.16 15.61 5.83
C LEU A 267 -0.01 15.47 6.83
N UNK A 268 -0.28 15.45 8.05
CA UNK A 268 0.63 15.30 9.01
C UNK A 268 1.25 14.05 8.93
N ALA A 269 0.43 13.00 8.80
CA ALA A 269 0.93 11.64 8.63
C ALA A 269 1.76 11.47 7.35
N ALA A 270 1.25 11.94 6.22
CA ALA A 270 1.95 11.84 4.94
C ALA A 270 3.29 12.57 4.94
N GLY A 271 3.34 13.75 5.53
CA GLY A 271 4.58 14.53 5.64
C GLY A 271 5.64 13.85 6.48
N VAL A 272 5.25 13.35 7.65
CA VAL A 272 6.17 12.61 8.52
C VAL A 272 6.64 11.33 7.82
N GLN A 273 5.73 10.61 7.15
CA GLN A 273 6.10 9.43 6.40
C GLN A 273 7.12 9.76 5.30
N ALA A 274 6.91 10.86 4.57
CA ALA A 274 7.84 11.29 3.53
C ALA A 274 9.22 11.61 4.09
N ILE A 275 9.27 12.30 5.23
CA ILE A 275 10.55 12.66 5.88
C ILE A 275 11.32 11.40 6.29
N PHE A 276 10.64 10.39 6.80
CA PHE A 276 11.27 9.19 7.34
C PHE A 276 11.41 8.04 6.33
N LEU A 277 10.97 8.21 5.07
CA LEU A 277 11.10 7.16 4.05
C LEU A 277 12.57 6.76 3.84
N LEU A 278 13.45 7.72 3.60
CA LEU A 278 14.86 7.42 3.38
C LEU A 278 15.54 6.87 4.64
N PRO A 279 15.38 7.49 5.83
CA PRO A 279 15.95 6.90 7.05
C PRO A 279 15.44 5.47 7.33
N ALA A 280 14.16 5.19 7.08
CA ALA A 280 13.61 3.85 7.30
C ALA A 280 14.23 2.83 6.35
N GLY A 281 14.37 3.17 5.07
CA GLY A 281 15.00 2.30 4.10
C GLY A 281 16.46 2.05 4.43
N ARG A 282 17.18 3.10 4.83
CA ARG A 282 18.58 2.98 5.24
C ARG A 282 18.74 2.11 6.47
N MET A 283 17.86 2.25 7.46
CA MET A 283 17.91 1.41 8.65
C MET A 283 17.70 -0.06 8.28
N ALA A 284 16.71 -0.35 7.44
CA ALA A 284 16.45 -1.72 7.00
C ALA A 284 17.65 -2.31 6.26
N ASP A 285 18.32 -1.53 5.46
CA ASP A 285 19.50 -1.98 4.69
C ASP A 285 20.80 -1.98 5.49
N UNK A 286 20.72 -1.13 6.43
CA UNK A 286 21.92 -0.95 7.08
C UNK A 286 22.02 -1.61 8.36
N ARG A 287 21.02 -1.56 9.17
CA ARG A 287 20.98 -2.20 10.50
C ARG A 287 20.25 -3.54 10.50
N GLY A 288 19.30 -3.71 9.61
CA GLY A 288 18.57 -4.94 9.48
C GLY A 288 17.06 -4.76 9.48
N ARG A 289 16.36 -5.80 9.03
CA ARG A 289 14.89 -5.82 8.94
C ARG A 289 14.25 -5.84 10.32
N ARG A 290 14.84 -6.61 11.24
CA ARG A 290 14.27 -6.77 12.57
C ARG A 290 14.19 -5.44 13.34
N PRO A 291 15.26 -4.62 13.47
CA PRO A 291 15.13 -3.32 14.12
C PRO A 291 14.14 -2.38 13.42
N ALA A 292 14.16 -2.36 12.09
CA ALA A 292 13.23 -1.50 11.32
C ALA A 292 11.78 -1.90 11.58
N LEU A 293 11.50 -3.21 11.61
CA LEU A 293 10.16 -3.72 11.92
C LEU A 293 9.74 -3.38 13.35
N LEU A 294 10.68 -3.40 14.31
CA LEU A 294 10.36 -3.02 15.68
C LEU A 294 9.96 -1.55 15.76
N PHE A 295 10.66 -0.66 15.05
CA PHE A 295 10.27 0.75 14.99
C PHE A 295 8.88 0.90 14.34
N GLY A 296 8.62 0.20 13.25
CA GLY A 296 7.34 0.27 12.55
C GLY A 296 6.18 -0.24 13.37
N THR A 297 6.34 -1.39 13.98
CA THR A 297 5.29 -2.02 14.80
C THR A 297 5.03 -1.27 16.11
N UNK A 298 5.95 -0.74 16.57
CA UNK A 298 5.87 -0.05 17.67
C UNK A 298 5.18 1.17 17.48
N ALA A 299 5.54 1.85 16.50
CA ALA A 299 4.89 3.12 16.15
C ALA A 299 3.43 2.93 15.76
N SER A 300 3.10 1.86 15.06
CA SER A 300 1.70 1.56 14.72
C SER A 300 0.86 1.39 15.98
N ALA A 301 1.33 0.66 16.95
CA ALA A 301 0.64 0.48 18.23
C ALA A 301 0.52 1.80 19.01
N UNK A 302 1.50 2.51 18.90
CA UNK A 302 1.57 3.66 19.53
C UNK A 302 0.68 4.65 19.07
N GLY A 303 0.65 4.75 17.85
CA GLY A 303 -0.23 5.69 17.17
C GLY A 303 -1.71 5.42 17.44
N MET A 304 -2.09 4.17 17.39
CA MET A 304 -3.47 3.78 17.71
C MET A 304 -3.82 4.10 19.16
N ALA A 305 -2.92 3.83 20.08
CA ALA A 305 -3.15 4.14 21.50
C ALA A 305 -3.31 5.64 21.72
N LEU A 306 -2.54 6.45 21.01
CA LEU A 306 -2.65 7.91 21.10
C LEU A 306 -3.99 8.41 20.52
N LEU A 307 -4.51 7.76 19.49
CA LEU A 307 -5.84 8.08 18.97
C LEU A 307 -6.92 7.77 20.03
N ALA A 308 -6.78 6.64 20.72
CA ALA A 308 -7.70 6.31 21.82
C ALA A 308 -7.60 7.34 22.95
N LEU A 309 -6.39 7.76 23.31
CA LEU A 309 -6.17 8.79 24.33
C LEU A 309 -6.73 10.15 23.89
N SER A 310 -6.66 10.47 22.60
CA SER A 310 -7.27 11.69 22.05
C SER A 310 -8.77 11.72 22.32
N ASP A 311 -9.45 10.59 22.08
CA ASP A 311 -10.88 10.48 22.36
C ASP A 311 -11.18 10.59 23.86
N VAL A 312 -10.38 9.93 24.70
CA VAL A 312 -10.52 10.00 26.16
C VAL A 312 -10.34 11.46 26.64
N ALA A 313 -9.31 12.14 26.12
CA ALA A 313 -9.03 13.54 26.49
C ALA A 313 -10.20 14.46 26.09
N ALA A 314 -10.75 14.25 24.90
CA ALA A 314 -11.89 15.05 24.44
C ALA A 314 -13.12 14.81 25.33
N ASN A 315 -13.35 13.58 25.75
CA ASN A 315 -14.49 13.23 26.59
C ASN A 315 -14.34 13.72 28.03
N THR A 316 -13.11 13.70 28.59
CA THR A 316 -12.87 14.05 29.98
C THR A 316 -12.54 15.54 30.20
N LEU A 317 -11.77 16.13 29.27
CA LEU A 317 -11.32 17.53 29.38
C LEU A 317 -12.15 18.50 28.55
N GLY A 318 -13.07 17.96 27.74
CA GLY A 318 -13.93 18.73 26.88
C GLY A 318 -13.37 18.98 25.49
N THR A 319 -14.25 19.19 24.53
CA THR A 319 -13.89 19.38 23.13
C THR A 319 -13.52 20.82 22.80
N ALA A 320 -13.84 21.78 23.67
CA ALA A 320 -13.54 23.20 23.46
C ALA A 320 -12.02 23.47 23.53
N GLY A 321 -11.31 22.72 24.34
CA GLY A 321 -9.87 22.87 24.51
C GLY A 321 -9.07 22.13 23.42
N LEU A 322 -7.75 22.23 23.49
CA LEU A 322 -6.83 21.70 22.48
C LEU A 322 -6.26 20.33 22.82
N ALA A 323 -6.58 19.75 23.98
CA ALA A 323 -5.96 18.49 24.43
C ALA A 323 -6.22 17.35 23.45
N GLY A 324 -7.49 17.15 23.08
CA GLY A 324 -7.86 16.09 22.14
C GLY A 324 -7.23 16.28 20.76
N VAL A 325 -7.31 17.49 20.22
CA VAL A 325 -6.75 17.80 18.90
C VAL A 325 -5.24 17.63 18.89
N THR A 326 -4.56 18.07 19.95
CA THR A 326 -3.10 17.95 20.04
C THR A 326 -2.69 16.47 20.04
N LEU A 327 -3.37 15.64 20.85
CA LEU A 327 -3.11 14.21 20.87
C LEU A 327 -3.41 13.55 19.52
N PHE A 328 -4.48 14.00 18.85
CA PHE A 328 -4.82 13.51 17.52
C PHE A 328 -3.70 13.79 16.52
N LEU A 329 -3.18 15.01 16.51
CA LEU A 329 -2.11 15.39 15.57
C LEU A 329 -0.81 14.63 15.87
N ILE A 330 -0.48 14.45 17.15
CA ILE A 330 0.69 13.64 17.55
C ILE A 330 0.49 12.20 17.10
N ALA A 331 -0.71 11.65 17.30
CA ALA A 331 -1.02 10.28 16.87
C ALA A 331 -0.83 10.10 15.36
N MET A 332 -1.30 11.07 14.57
CA MET A 332 -1.15 11.01 13.12
C MET A 332 0.32 11.10 12.69
N ALA A 333 1.13 11.91 13.38
CA ALA A 333 2.56 12.00 13.14
C ALA A 333 3.26 10.66 13.44
N VAL A 334 2.90 10.04 14.56
CA VAL A 334 3.45 8.72 14.95
C VAL A 334 3.04 7.65 13.92
N GLN A 335 1.80 7.71 13.44
CA GLN A 335 1.32 6.81 12.38
C GLN A 335 2.14 6.97 11.10
N GLY A 336 2.47 8.20 10.73
CA GLY A 336 3.29 8.47 9.55
C GLY A 336 4.69 7.89 9.72
N PHE A 337 5.28 8.07 10.89
CA PHE A 337 6.59 7.51 11.21
C PHE A 337 6.57 5.98 11.06
N GLY A 338 5.57 5.33 11.65
CA GLY A 338 5.41 3.88 11.52
C GLY A 338 5.21 3.44 10.08
N GLY A 339 4.43 4.19 9.32
CA GLY A 339 4.17 3.92 7.91
C GLY A 339 5.43 3.90 7.06
N ALA A 340 6.39 4.78 7.36
CA ALA A 340 7.68 4.80 6.65
C ALA A 340 8.43 3.48 6.83
N PHE A 341 8.48 2.96 8.06
CA PHE A 341 9.15 1.69 8.36
C PHE A 341 8.40 0.50 7.80
N MET A 342 7.07 0.53 7.85
CA MET A 342 6.25 -0.55 7.31
C MET A 342 6.24 -0.57 5.77
N GLY A 343 6.63 0.52 5.13
CA GLY A 343 6.81 0.58 3.69
C GLY A 343 8.17 0.09 3.22
N SER A 344 9.11 -0.18 4.13
CA SER A 344 10.47 -0.59 3.73
C SER A 344 10.82 -2.01 4.20
N ALA A 345 10.63 -2.29 5.49
CA ALA A 345 11.19 -3.49 6.11
C ALA A 345 10.45 -4.78 5.75
N PRO A 346 9.09 -4.85 5.80
CA PRO A 346 8.43 -6.14 5.53
C PRO A 346 8.68 -6.64 4.10
N SER A 347 8.60 -5.77 3.10
CA SER A 347 8.85 -6.15 1.70
C SER A 347 10.29 -6.62 1.51
N ALA A 348 11.24 -5.88 2.09
CA ALA A 348 12.66 -6.24 1.99
C ALA A 348 12.92 -7.62 2.61
N LEU A 349 12.27 -7.91 3.73
CA LEU A 349 12.37 -9.20 4.40
C LEU A 349 11.85 -10.34 3.51
N VAL A 350 10.71 -10.11 2.84
CA VAL A 350 10.15 -11.11 1.91
C VAL A 350 11.15 -11.38 0.77
N GLY A 351 11.79 -10.33 0.27
CA GLY A 351 12.84 -10.46 -0.74
C GLY A 351 14.03 -11.29 -0.26
N ASP A 352 14.43 -11.10 0.99
CA ASP A 352 15.51 -11.90 1.60
C ASP A 352 15.14 -13.37 1.64
N ILE A 353 13.90 -13.68 2.01
CA ILE A 353 13.41 -15.08 2.07
C ILE A 353 13.41 -15.71 0.67
N MET A 354 13.01 -14.95 -0.34
CA MET A 354 12.98 -15.46 -1.72
C MET A 354 14.39 -15.63 -2.30
N GLY A 355 15.34 -14.76 -1.93
CA GLY A 355 16.73 -14.87 -2.36
C GLY A 355 16.91 -14.85 -3.87
N GLY A 356 16.11 -14.05 -4.59
CA GLY A 356 16.19 -13.95 -6.04
C GLY A 356 15.43 -15.03 -6.81
N ARG A 357 14.84 -16.01 -6.10
CA ARG A 357 14.04 -17.08 -6.73
C ARG A 357 12.67 -16.54 -7.14
N LYS A 358 11.98 -17.29 -7.99
CA LYS A 358 10.60 -16.98 -8.36
C LYS A 358 9.69 -17.25 -7.15
N GLY A 359 9.10 -16.18 -6.61
CA GLY A 359 8.29 -16.29 -5.42
C GLY A 359 6.94 -15.61 -5.56
N GLY A 360 6.33 -15.68 -6.75
CA GLY A 360 5.08 -14.99 -7.02
C GLY A 360 3.98 -15.27 -6.01
N VAL A 361 3.80 -16.54 -5.63
CA VAL A 361 2.74 -16.92 -4.67
C VAL A 361 3.10 -16.45 -3.26
N VAL A 362 4.37 -16.50 -2.88
CA VAL A 362 4.84 -16.01 -1.56
C VAL A 362 4.62 -14.50 -1.47
N ILE A 363 4.94 -13.76 -2.53
CA ILE A 363 4.73 -12.32 -2.61
C ILE A 363 3.22 -11.99 -2.63
N ALA A 364 2.43 -12.76 -3.41
CA ALA A 364 0.99 -12.57 -3.48
C ALA A 364 0.34 -12.73 -2.10
N THR A 365 0.74 -13.77 -1.35
CA THR A 365 0.21 -14.03 0.00
C THR A 365 0.54 -12.85 0.93
N PHE A 366 1.77 -12.35 0.85
CA PHE A 366 2.18 -11.18 1.62
C PHE A 366 1.30 -9.96 1.30
N GLN A 367 1.08 -9.69 0.00
CA GLN A 367 0.24 -8.57 -0.44
C GLN A 367 -1.22 -8.75 0.00
N MET A 368 -1.74 -9.98 -0.06
CA MET A 368 -3.12 -10.30 0.35
C MET A 368 -3.37 -9.96 1.82
N MET A 369 -2.36 -10.03 2.66
CA MET A 369 -2.53 -9.75 4.09
C MET A 369 -2.97 -8.30 4.33
N SER A 370 -2.40 -7.33 3.62
CA SER A 370 -2.85 -5.94 3.77
C SER A 370 -4.29 -5.77 3.26
N ASP A 371 -4.66 -6.49 2.20
CA ASP A 371 -6.05 -6.47 1.70
C ASP A 371 -7.03 -7.03 2.73
N VAL A 372 -6.67 -8.12 3.41
CA VAL A 372 -7.51 -8.69 4.49
C VAL A 372 -7.72 -7.63 5.58
N GLY A 373 -6.63 -6.99 6.02
CA GLY A 373 -6.72 -5.94 7.04
C GLY A 373 -7.61 -4.78 6.60
N ALA A 374 -7.45 -4.34 5.36
CA ALA A 374 -8.22 -3.23 4.81
C ALA A 374 -9.71 -3.55 4.66
N ILE A 375 -10.04 -4.82 4.39
CA ILE A 375 -11.45 -5.26 4.28
C ILE A 375 -12.07 -5.44 5.67
N VAL A 376 -11.37 -6.14 6.57
CA VAL A 376 -11.87 -6.49 7.91
C VAL A 376 -11.86 -5.27 8.84
N GLY A 377 -10.86 -4.38 8.70
CA GLY A 377 -10.66 -3.23 9.60
C GLY A 377 -11.89 -2.34 9.76
N PRO A 378 -12.45 -1.81 8.68
CA PRO A 378 -13.64 -0.95 8.80
C PRO A 378 -14.85 -1.66 9.38
N LEU A 379 -15.03 -2.96 9.11
CA LEU A 379 -16.14 -3.74 9.66
C LEU A 379 -16.02 -3.87 11.17
N VAL A 380 -14.84 -4.26 11.66
CA VAL A 380 -14.59 -4.41 13.10
C VAL A 380 -14.69 -3.04 13.78
N ALA A 381 -14.10 -2.01 13.17
CA ALA A 381 -14.12 -0.66 13.72
C ALA A 381 -15.55 -0.12 13.80
N GLY A 382 -16.35 -0.33 12.77
CA GLY A 382 -17.73 0.12 12.74
C GLY A 382 -18.58 -0.55 13.84
N LEU A 383 -18.39 -1.85 14.02
CA LEU A 383 -19.10 -2.59 15.09
C LEU A 383 -18.71 -2.07 16.46
N LEU A 384 -17.42 -1.80 16.69
CA LEU A 384 -16.94 -1.29 17.98
C LEU A 384 -17.40 0.14 18.26
N VAL A 385 -17.43 0.99 17.23
CA VAL A 385 -17.92 2.36 17.38
C VAL A 385 -19.43 2.34 17.71
N ASP A 386 -20.19 1.52 17.03
CA ASP A 386 -21.64 1.40 17.27
C ASP A 386 -21.94 0.83 18.67
N ALA A 387 -21.16 -0.12 19.11
CA ALA A 387 -21.32 -0.74 20.43
C ALA A 387 -20.74 0.11 21.56
N UNK A 388 -19.50 0.80 21.19
CA UNK A 388 -18.82 1.51 22.18
C UNK A 388 -18.63 2.90 21.73
N ASP A 389 -17.58 3.18 21.58
CA ASP A 389 -17.21 4.53 21.14
C ASP A 389 -15.90 4.51 20.31
N UNK A 390 -15.49 5.41 19.83
CA UNK A 390 -14.38 5.59 19.08
C UNK A 390 -13.19 5.12 19.70
N ASP A 391 -12.99 5.43 21.02
CA ASP A 391 -11.83 4.96 21.76
C ASP A 391 -11.71 3.43 21.80
N TRP A 392 -12.80 2.72 21.84
CA TRP A 392 -12.79 1.25 21.81
C TRP A 392 -12.24 0.71 20.47
N ALA A 393 -12.62 1.34 19.36
CA ALA A 393 -12.10 0.95 18.04
C ALA A 393 -10.59 1.19 17.96
N PHE A 394 -10.12 2.36 18.42
CA PHE A 394 -8.70 2.69 18.42
C PHE A 394 -7.93 1.80 19.41
N ALA A 395 -8.49 1.51 20.56
CA ALA A 395 -7.86 0.62 21.55
C ALA A 395 -7.73 -0.80 20.99
N ALA A 396 -8.75 -1.29 20.28
CA ALA A 396 -8.70 -2.59 19.62
C ALA A 396 -7.60 -2.61 18.54
N GLY A 397 -7.48 -1.54 17.78
CA GLY A 397 -6.41 -1.38 16.80
C GLY A 397 -5.04 -1.41 17.45
N ALA A 398 -4.89 -0.73 18.58
CA ALA A 398 -3.62 -0.73 19.34
C ALA A 398 -3.30 -2.13 19.86
N ALA A 399 -4.29 -2.83 20.40
CA ALA A 399 -4.10 -4.20 20.93
C ALA A 399 -3.68 -5.16 19.81
N LEU A 400 -4.35 -5.08 18.66
CA LEU A 400 -4.01 -5.92 17.51
C LEU A 400 -2.63 -5.58 16.95
N ALA A 401 -2.23 -4.31 16.99
CA ALA A 401 -0.93 -3.86 16.51
C ALA A 401 0.22 -4.34 17.41
N ILE A 402 -0.06 -4.78 18.61
CA ILE A 402 0.94 -5.38 19.50
C ILE A 402 1.33 -6.78 19.02
N LEU A 403 0.42 -7.53 18.40
CA LEU A 403 0.67 -8.92 18.00
C LEU A 403 1.87 -9.06 17.06
N PRO A 404 2.03 -8.23 16.00
CA PRO A 404 3.23 -8.34 15.16
C PRO A 404 4.53 -8.09 15.91
N ILE A 405 4.51 -7.32 16.99
CA ILE A 405 5.73 -7.09 17.79
C ILE A 405 6.27 -8.43 18.31
N PHE A 406 5.39 -9.31 18.81
CA PHE A 406 5.81 -10.63 19.28
C PHE A 406 6.37 -11.48 18.15
N LEU A 407 5.77 -11.40 16.95
CA LEU A 407 6.28 -12.10 15.78
C LEU A 407 7.66 -11.60 15.37
N VAL A 408 7.89 -10.28 15.45
CA VAL A 408 9.19 -9.69 15.13
C VAL A 408 10.23 -10.11 16.15
N LEU A 409 9.87 -10.17 17.43
CA LEU A 409 10.80 -10.60 18.48
C LEU A 409 11.24 -12.06 18.31
N ARG A 410 10.38 -12.92 17.74
CA ARG A 410 10.70 -14.33 17.48
C ARG A 410 11.62 -14.52 16.27
N MET A 411 11.62 -13.59 15.31
CA MET A 411 12.35 -13.79 14.06
C MET A 411 13.85 -13.62 14.21
N ARG A 412 14.61 -14.28 13.36
CA ARG A 412 16.03 -14.02 13.19
C ARG A 412 16.22 -13.02 12.05
N GLU A 413 17.27 -12.19 12.16
CA GLU A 413 17.59 -11.20 11.13
C GLU A 413 17.81 -11.88 9.78
N THR A 414 17.19 -11.35 8.74
CA THR A 414 17.31 -11.89 7.37
C THR A 414 18.28 -11.09 6.49
N LEU A 415 18.70 -9.89 6.94
CA LEU A 415 19.65 -9.08 6.18
C LEU A 415 20.95 -9.86 6.00
N VAL A 416 21.37 -10.07 4.74
CA VAL A 416 22.63 -10.71 4.40
C VAL A 416 23.70 -9.62 4.40
N ARG A 417 24.56 -9.65 5.41
CA ARG A 417 25.65 -8.68 5.50
C ARG A 417 26.82 -9.16 4.64
N UNK A 418 27.17 -8.43 3.89
CA UNK A 418 28.19 -8.67 3.21
C UNK A 418 29.26 -8.83 4.12
N GLU A 419 29.95 -9.91 4.12
CA GLU A 419 31.17 -10.17 4.82
C GLU A 419 32.30 -9.34 4.21
N LEU A 420 32.88 -8.50 5.00
CA LEU A 420 34.08 -7.79 4.55
C LEU A 420 35.13 -8.88 4.27
N ALA A 421 35.57 -8.96 3.04
CA ALA A 421 36.62 -9.91 2.66
C ALA A 421 37.83 -9.62 3.56
N PRO A 422 38.52 -10.65 4.07
CA PRO A 422 39.67 -10.46 4.97
C PRO A 422 40.83 -9.74 4.25
#